data_35ebf56fd099716f171bc1adaf920721
#
_entry.id   35ebf56fd099716f171bc1adaf920721
#
_cell.length_a   1.000
_cell.length_b   1.000
_cell.length_c   1.000
_cell.angle_alpha   90.00
_cell.angle_beta   90.00
_cell.angle_gamma   90.00
#
_symmetry.space_group_name_H-M   'P 1'
#
loop_
_entity.id
_entity.type
_entity.pdbx_description
1 polymer ?
#
loop_
_entity_poly.entity_id
_entity_poly.type
_entity_poly.pdbx_seq_one_letter_code
_entity_poly.pdbx_strand_id
1 'polypeptide(L)'
;MKKIIMTIGKNSQTIFLLIVLVIGLVILLNMIAFFYKKHKNPRFSQKEFLNNIFYKDQSQVYVLVRKKDYKVLFLSSHFEEVFHILPKRIQVDIEVLKEIVEDDTYRQFLKEYKQWNQQEPFKYSFKMKDENKWFILTITAIEHGKYHLFAFYDHSEDVLKELDYLQQIETTKNESEYKASFLSRMSHEIRTPMNGIIGMLTLARQSKQDAKQGSYYLQQAEDISKYLLSLINEVLDMSRMEAGKLELESKPFNIYHLKAQLNNIFKETIEKKNVLFKIDYFDFDAKYFMGDELRIMQILVNLLSNASKFTDNGEITVTFRQMYKEDKVANIMMRVHDTGKGMSREFLSHIFRPFEQEGVEISKKYGGSGLGMAITDQLVKLMGGEIVVDSLEGKGTDFTVFLNLPVAPSQEYEDEKEVVVEQFSFEKKRILLAEDNEINAEICMSVLNS
;
A
#
# COMPACT_ATOMS: atom_id res chain seq x y z
N MET A 1 -24.25 8.35 3.45
CA MET A 1 -23.23 8.13 4.48
C MET A 1 -23.36 9.05 5.71
N LYS A 2 -23.30 10.38 5.60
CA LYS A 2 -23.48 11.29 6.78
C LYS A 2 -24.74 11.03 7.63
N LYS A 3 -25.88 10.68 7.03
CA LYS A 3 -27.13 10.37 7.76
C LYS A 3 -27.06 9.05 8.55
N ILE A 4 -26.36 8.03 8.05
CA ILE A 4 -26.20 6.72 8.72
C ILE A 4 -25.28 6.86 9.93
N ILE A 5 -24.17 7.59 9.80
CA ILE A 5 -23.22 7.87 10.90
C ILE A 5 -23.90 8.68 12.01
N MET A 6 -24.76 9.66 11.66
CA MET A 6 -25.56 10.40 12.64
C MET A 6 -26.59 9.53 13.36
N THR A 7 -27.14 8.50 12.71
CA THR A 7 -28.16 7.61 13.31
C THR A 7 -27.51 6.58 14.26
N ILE A 8 -26.34 6.07 13.94
CA ILE A 8 -25.56 5.14 14.80
C ILE A 8 -25.06 5.90 16.04
N GLY A 9 -24.54 7.11 15.89
CA GLY A 9 -24.12 7.95 17.00
C GLY A 9 -25.28 8.33 17.96
N LYS A 10 -26.48 8.57 17.41
CA LYS A 10 -27.67 8.83 18.25
C LYS A 10 -28.13 7.61 19.03
N ASN A 11 -28.08 6.40 18.45
CA ASN A 11 -28.47 5.17 19.15
C ASN A 11 -27.47 4.81 20.26
N SER A 12 -26.18 4.97 20.05
CA SER A 12 -25.15 4.78 21.06
C SER A 12 -25.28 5.78 22.20
N GLN A 13 -25.55 7.04 21.92
CA GLN A 13 -25.84 8.06 22.93
C GLN A 13 -27.12 7.76 23.72
N THR A 14 -28.15 7.25 23.06
CA THR A 14 -29.44 6.92 23.74
C THR A 14 -29.28 5.70 24.64
N ILE A 15 -28.55 4.67 24.21
CA ILE A 15 -28.23 3.48 25.03
C ILE A 15 -27.36 3.89 26.23
N PHE A 16 -26.35 4.72 26.01
CA PHE A 16 -25.50 5.23 27.08
C PHE A 16 -26.28 6.08 28.08
N LEU A 17 -27.18 6.95 27.62
CA LEU A 17 -28.06 7.75 28.48
C LEU A 17 -28.98 6.84 29.34
N LEU A 18 -29.49 5.76 28.75
CA LEU A 18 -30.31 4.77 29.45
C LEU A 18 -29.52 4.04 30.53
N ILE A 19 -28.30 3.67 30.26
CA ILE A 19 -27.39 3.02 31.23
C ILE A 19 -27.07 3.98 32.37
N VAL A 20 -26.76 5.24 32.11
CA VAL A 20 -26.49 6.26 33.14
C VAL A 20 -27.74 6.52 34.00
N LEU A 21 -28.92 6.54 33.38
CA LEU A 21 -30.21 6.73 34.07
C LEU A 21 -30.53 5.52 34.95
N VAL A 22 -30.28 4.29 34.48
CA VAL A 22 -30.48 3.06 35.27
C VAL A 22 -29.49 3.00 36.44
N ILE A 23 -28.23 3.35 36.22
CA ILE A 23 -27.21 3.42 37.28
C ILE A 23 -27.59 4.49 38.30
N GLY A 24 -28.02 5.67 37.86
CA GLY A 24 -28.52 6.73 38.74
C GLY A 24 -29.75 6.30 39.58
N LEU A 25 -30.67 5.56 38.96
CA LEU A 25 -31.85 5.01 39.64
C LEU A 25 -31.49 3.93 40.67
N VAL A 26 -30.54 3.05 40.30
CA VAL A 26 -30.02 2.01 41.23
C VAL A 26 -29.29 2.64 42.40
N ILE A 27 -28.51 3.68 42.20
CA ILE A 27 -27.83 4.44 43.26
C ILE A 27 -28.87 5.10 44.14
N LEU A 28 -29.90 5.72 43.57
CA LEU A 28 -30.99 6.37 44.33
C LEU A 28 -31.77 5.36 45.15
N LEU A 29 -32.17 4.22 44.60
CA LEU A 29 -32.88 3.16 45.30
C LEU A 29 -32.04 2.55 46.41
N ASN A 30 -30.75 2.38 46.20
CA ASN A 30 -29.84 1.90 47.24
C ASN A 30 -29.58 2.96 48.30
N MET A 31 -29.57 4.25 47.99
CA MET A 31 -29.54 5.34 48.99
C MET A 31 -30.78 5.36 49.81
N ILE A 32 -31.98 5.21 49.24
CA ILE A 32 -33.24 5.11 49.96
C ILE A 32 -33.24 3.89 50.91
N ALA A 33 -32.79 2.74 50.42
CA ALA A 33 -32.62 1.52 51.21
C ALA A 33 -31.62 1.70 52.37
N PHE A 34 -30.55 2.48 52.15
CA PHE A 34 -29.56 2.82 53.16
C PHE A 34 -30.15 3.72 54.25
N PHE A 35 -30.87 4.77 53.90
CA PHE A 35 -31.52 5.63 54.87
C PHE A 35 -32.56 4.87 55.67
N TYR A 36 -33.30 3.93 55.04
CA TYR A 36 -34.25 3.06 55.71
C TYR A 36 -33.56 2.07 56.68
N LYS A 37 -32.42 1.44 56.27
CA LYS A 37 -31.62 0.56 57.14
C LYS A 37 -30.88 1.31 58.24
N LYS A 38 -30.40 2.54 57.98
CA LYS A 38 -29.75 3.39 59.00
C LYS A 38 -30.70 3.77 60.11
N HIS A 39 -31.98 3.95 59.80
CA HIS A 39 -33.01 4.21 60.83
C HIS A 39 -33.32 2.98 61.69
N LYS A 40 -33.10 1.78 61.18
CA LYS A 40 -33.34 0.50 61.85
C LYS A 40 -32.12 -0.11 62.54
N ASN A 41 -30.87 0.25 62.13
CA ASN A 41 -29.65 -0.38 62.65
C ASN A 41 -28.48 0.61 62.74
N PRO A 42 -28.15 1.21 63.88
CA PRO A 42 -27.16 2.29 64.00
C PRO A 42 -25.69 1.87 63.78
N ARG A 43 -25.40 0.57 63.54
CA ARG A 43 -24.05 0.04 63.34
C ARG A 43 -23.62 -0.12 61.88
N PHE A 44 -24.42 0.29 60.88
CA PHE A 44 -24.08 0.16 59.47
C PHE A 44 -23.09 1.27 59.06
N SER A 45 -21.85 0.90 58.73
CA SER A 45 -20.82 1.85 58.32
C SER A 45 -21.13 2.43 56.93
N GLN A 46 -21.09 3.74 56.81
CA GLN A 46 -21.28 4.46 55.57
C GLN A 46 -20.29 3.99 54.49
N LYS A 47 -19.10 3.56 54.92
CA LYS A 47 -18.03 3.02 54.07
C LYS A 47 -18.37 1.63 53.51
N GLU A 48 -19.00 0.75 54.29
CA GLU A 48 -19.45 -0.58 53.83
C GLU A 48 -20.58 -0.48 52.80
N PHE A 49 -21.47 0.49 52.97
CA PHE A 49 -22.56 0.73 52.03
C PHE A 49 -22.02 1.19 50.66
N LEU A 50 -21.10 2.15 50.63
CA LEU A 50 -20.49 2.65 49.42
C LEU A 50 -19.65 1.56 48.75
N ASN A 51 -18.91 0.78 49.49
CA ASN A 51 -18.17 -0.37 48.97
C ASN A 51 -19.10 -1.40 48.30
N ASN A 52 -20.25 -1.74 48.92
CA ASN A 52 -21.18 -2.73 48.36
C ASN A 52 -21.86 -2.25 47.06
N ILE A 53 -22.05 -0.93 46.88
CA ILE A 53 -22.61 -0.36 45.66
C ILE A 53 -21.58 -0.33 44.53
N PHE A 54 -20.38 0.13 44.83
CA PHE A 54 -19.35 0.37 43.84
C PHE A 54 -18.38 -0.82 43.62
N TYR A 55 -18.39 -1.81 44.54
CA TYR A 55 -17.52 -3.01 44.43
C TYR A 55 -17.95 -3.98 43.34
N LYS A 56 -19.21 -3.93 42.90
CA LYS A 56 -19.71 -4.83 41.81
C LYS A 56 -19.36 -4.37 40.41
N ASP A 57 -19.02 -3.10 40.24
CA ASP A 57 -18.67 -2.54 38.94
C ASP A 57 -17.15 -2.26 38.88
N GLN A 58 -16.41 -3.26 38.40
CA GLN A 58 -14.95 -3.15 38.21
C GLN A 58 -14.57 -2.37 36.91
N SER A 59 -15.57 -1.98 36.13
CA SER A 59 -15.33 -1.26 34.85
C SER A 59 -15.10 0.24 35.08
N GLN A 60 -15.40 0.77 36.26
CA GLN A 60 -15.31 2.20 36.55
C GLN A 60 -14.60 2.46 37.89
N VAL A 61 -13.81 3.53 37.91
CA VAL A 61 -13.19 4.03 39.13
C VAL A 61 -14.03 5.19 39.70
N TYR A 62 -14.39 5.12 40.96
CA TYR A 62 -15.21 6.13 41.63
C TYR A 62 -14.42 6.86 42.71
N VAL A 63 -14.57 8.20 42.75
CA VAL A 63 -14.03 9.08 43.79
C VAL A 63 -15.15 10.02 44.26
N LEU A 64 -15.53 9.93 45.51
CA LEU A 64 -16.51 10.83 46.12
C LEU A 64 -15.77 11.94 46.88
N VAL A 65 -16.06 13.18 46.54
CA VAL A 65 -15.38 14.35 47.08
C VAL A 65 -16.40 15.32 47.69
N ARG A 66 -16.05 15.86 48.86
CA ARG A 66 -16.81 16.96 49.43
C ARG A 66 -16.34 18.30 48.83
N LYS A 67 -17.27 19.06 48.24
CA LYS A 67 -16.96 20.28 47.50
C LYS A 67 -16.33 21.38 48.35
N LYS A 68 -16.72 21.49 49.62
CA LYS A 68 -16.28 22.59 50.50
C LYS A 68 -14.75 22.65 50.70
N ASP A 69 -14.12 21.50 50.81
CA ASP A 69 -12.70 21.35 51.14
C ASP A 69 -11.98 20.31 50.27
N TYR A 70 -12.63 19.86 49.21
CA TYR A 70 -12.16 18.85 48.28
C TYR A 70 -11.68 17.55 48.94
N LYS A 71 -12.18 17.29 50.17
CA LYS A 71 -11.84 16.07 50.92
C LYS A 71 -12.43 14.84 50.25
N VAL A 72 -11.59 13.86 49.93
CA VAL A 72 -12.02 12.56 49.42
C VAL A 72 -12.66 11.75 50.55
N LEU A 73 -13.92 11.38 50.32
CA LEU A 73 -14.74 10.63 51.30
C LEU A 73 -14.78 9.14 50.96
N PHE A 74 -14.70 8.82 49.67
CA PHE A 74 -14.69 7.45 49.18
C PHE A 74 -13.79 7.34 47.98
N LEU A 75 -13.13 6.19 47.81
CA LEU A 75 -12.25 5.84 46.73
C LEU A 75 -12.45 4.36 46.41
N SER A 76 -12.62 4.02 45.13
CA SER A 76 -12.69 2.62 44.66
C SER A 76 -11.44 1.84 45.03
N SER A 77 -11.61 0.56 45.36
CA SER A 77 -10.50 -0.32 45.76
C SER A 77 -9.41 -0.51 44.69
N HIS A 78 -9.78 -0.48 43.41
CA HIS A 78 -8.90 -0.62 42.27
C HIS A 78 -8.34 0.70 41.71
N PHE A 79 -8.53 1.82 42.41
CA PHE A 79 -8.03 3.14 42.00
C PHE A 79 -6.50 3.15 41.80
N GLU A 80 -5.76 2.54 42.73
CA GLU A 80 -4.30 2.46 42.67
C GLU A 80 -3.82 1.62 41.48
N GLU A 81 -4.51 0.54 41.18
CA GLU A 81 -4.24 -0.34 40.05
C GLU A 81 -4.42 0.37 38.68
N VAL A 82 -5.47 1.20 38.58
CA VAL A 82 -5.81 1.91 37.33
C VAL A 82 -4.95 3.15 37.13
N PHE A 83 -4.71 3.96 38.16
CA PHE A 83 -4.04 5.24 38.04
C PHE A 83 -2.61 5.28 38.59
N HIS A 84 -2.13 4.20 39.17
CA HIS A 84 -0.80 4.10 39.78
C HIS A 84 -0.50 5.15 40.84
N ILE A 85 -1.56 5.71 41.45
CA ILE A 85 -1.48 6.68 42.55
C ILE A 85 -1.90 6.03 43.86
N LEU A 86 -1.06 6.14 44.87
CA LEU A 86 -1.36 5.62 46.21
C LEU A 86 -2.62 6.27 46.79
N PRO A 87 -3.57 5.50 47.32
CA PRO A 87 -4.82 6.02 47.93
C PRO A 87 -4.60 7.10 48.97
N LYS A 88 -3.52 7.02 49.74
CA LYS A 88 -3.17 8.02 50.75
C LYS A 88 -2.87 9.39 50.18
N ARG A 89 -2.28 9.47 48.96
CA ARG A 89 -1.93 10.73 48.31
C ARG A 89 -3.20 11.50 47.87
N ILE A 90 -4.13 10.83 47.21
CA ILE A 90 -5.37 11.47 46.74
C ILE A 90 -6.31 11.81 47.90
N GLN A 91 -6.26 11.07 49.03
CA GLN A 91 -7.04 11.39 50.22
C GLN A 91 -6.58 12.69 50.90
N VAL A 92 -5.31 13.06 50.73
CA VAL A 92 -4.73 14.31 51.24
C VAL A 92 -4.96 15.45 50.26
N ASP A 93 -4.73 15.19 48.97
CA ASP A 93 -4.83 16.21 47.94
C ASP A 93 -5.39 15.61 46.66
N ILE A 94 -6.57 16.04 46.24
CA ILE A 94 -7.20 15.62 45.00
C ILE A 94 -6.47 16.13 43.77
N GLU A 95 -5.69 17.21 43.86
CA GLU A 95 -4.93 17.74 42.74
C GLU A 95 -3.85 16.78 42.24
N VAL A 96 -3.53 15.71 42.98
CA VAL A 96 -2.68 14.62 42.52
C VAL A 96 -3.22 14.00 41.21
N LEU A 97 -4.52 14.10 40.92
CA LEU A 97 -5.08 13.67 39.62
C LEU A 97 -4.50 14.40 38.41
N LYS A 98 -3.90 15.57 38.57
CA LYS A 98 -3.20 16.25 37.49
C LYS A 98 -1.99 15.47 36.96
N GLU A 99 -1.42 14.57 37.76
CA GLU A 99 -0.25 13.77 37.38
C GLU A 99 -0.59 12.74 36.29
N ILE A 100 -1.86 12.36 36.14
CA ILE A 100 -2.30 11.35 35.15
C ILE A 100 -2.61 11.93 33.77
N VAL A 101 -2.62 13.25 33.60
CA VAL A 101 -2.95 13.94 32.35
C VAL A 101 -1.89 14.96 31.97
N GLU A 102 -1.82 15.33 30.69
CA GLU A 102 -0.98 16.43 30.24
C GLU A 102 -1.46 17.76 30.80
N ASP A 103 -0.52 18.70 31.06
CA ASP A 103 -0.79 19.99 31.69
C ASP A 103 -1.85 20.81 30.93
N ASP A 104 -1.83 20.78 29.60
CA ASP A 104 -2.79 21.50 28.78
C ASP A 104 -4.20 20.89 28.89
N THR A 105 -4.30 19.55 28.90
CA THR A 105 -5.55 18.81 29.13
C THR A 105 -6.13 19.15 30.50
N TYR A 106 -5.28 19.21 31.53
CA TYR A 106 -5.71 19.56 32.88
C TYR A 106 -6.19 21.03 32.97
N ARG A 107 -5.50 21.96 32.32
CA ARG A 107 -5.92 23.38 32.27
C ARG A 107 -7.28 23.54 31.58
N GLN A 108 -7.47 22.84 30.45
CA GLN A 108 -8.74 22.86 29.74
C GLN A 108 -9.87 22.26 30.59
N PHE A 109 -9.65 21.11 31.20
CA PHE A 109 -10.59 20.49 32.15
C PHE A 109 -11.01 21.49 33.26
N LEU A 110 -10.06 22.14 33.90
CA LEU A 110 -10.37 23.12 34.98
C LEU A 110 -11.20 24.29 34.47
N LYS A 111 -10.94 24.77 33.25
CA LYS A 111 -11.71 25.87 32.64
C LYS A 111 -13.17 25.46 32.45
N GLU A 112 -13.40 24.28 31.85
CA GLU A 112 -14.74 23.75 31.59
C GLU A 112 -15.48 23.37 32.89
N TYR A 113 -14.78 22.74 33.83
CA TYR A 113 -15.34 22.38 35.14
C TYR A 113 -15.78 23.58 35.96
N LYS A 114 -15.06 24.71 35.89
CA LYS A 114 -15.48 25.98 36.58
C LYS A 114 -16.75 26.58 35.98
N GLN A 115 -17.03 26.32 34.70
CA GLN A 115 -18.23 26.82 34.00
C GLN A 115 -19.44 25.87 34.14
N TRP A 116 -19.24 24.70 34.75
CA TRP A 116 -20.29 23.70 34.90
C TRP A 116 -21.40 24.17 35.87
N ASN A 117 -22.64 24.11 35.37
CA ASN A 117 -23.84 24.57 36.09
C ASN A 117 -24.36 23.59 37.16
N GLN A 118 -23.80 22.36 37.24
CA GLN A 118 -24.15 21.29 38.17
C GLN A 118 -25.59 20.73 38.02
N GLN A 119 -26.34 21.10 36.99
CA GLN A 119 -27.68 20.57 36.72
C GLN A 119 -27.63 19.20 36.04
N GLU A 120 -26.68 19.05 35.09
CA GLU A 120 -26.43 17.81 34.38
C GLU A 120 -25.02 17.27 34.72
N PRO A 121 -24.77 15.96 34.58
CA PRO A 121 -23.43 15.41 34.76
C PRO A 121 -22.41 16.06 33.81
N PHE A 122 -21.30 16.52 34.36
CA PHE A 122 -20.17 17.01 33.59
C PHE A 122 -19.39 15.84 33.02
N LYS A 123 -19.11 15.85 31.71
CA LYS A 123 -18.34 14.81 31.02
C LYS A 123 -17.09 15.38 30.40
N TYR A 124 -15.98 14.69 30.58
CA TYR A 124 -14.70 15.08 30.02
C TYR A 124 -13.92 13.84 29.58
N SER A 125 -13.47 13.80 28.32
CA SER A 125 -12.64 12.71 27.82
C SER A 125 -11.17 13.14 27.80
N PHE A 126 -10.29 12.27 28.25
CA PHE A 126 -8.86 12.54 28.26
C PHE A 126 -8.03 11.28 28.01
N LYS A 127 -6.81 11.50 27.49
CA LYS A 127 -5.79 10.46 27.38
C LYS A 127 -4.89 10.50 28.62
N MET A 128 -4.55 9.35 29.18
CA MET A 128 -3.59 9.23 30.25
C MET A 128 -2.17 9.57 29.75
N LYS A 129 -1.40 10.31 30.56
CA LYS A 129 -0.12 10.90 30.15
C LYS A 129 0.91 9.87 29.69
N ASP A 130 1.14 8.85 30.51
CA ASP A 130 2.23 7.87 30.30
C ASP A 130 1.74 6.53 29.75
N GLU A 131 0.45 6.42 29.42
CA GLU A 131 -0.18 5.22 28.91
C GLU A 131 -1.04 5.49 27.69
N ASN A 132 -1.23 4.49 26.85
CA ASN A 132 -2.16 4.58 25.72
C ASN A 132 -3.59 4.21 26.14
N LYS A 133 -4.02 4.80 27.28
CA LYS A 133 -5.35 4.62 27.83
C LYS A 133 -6.17 5.90 27.73
N TRP A 134 -7.45 5.73 27.44
CA TRP A 134 -8.41 6.82 27.31
C TRP A 134 -9.52 6.65 28.33
N PHE A 135 -9.83 7.73 29.04
CA PHE A 135 -10.87 7.76 30.06
C PHE A 135 -11.93 8.78 29.74
N ILE A 136 -13.20 8.43 30.06
CA ILE A 136 -14.29 9.37 30.20
C ILE A 136 -14.48 9.61 31.68
N LEU A 137 -14.27 10.85 32.14
CA LEU A 137 -14.61 11.32 33.45
C LEU A 137 -16.03 11.87 33.42
N THR A 138 -16.90 11.31 34.28
CA THR A 138 -18.23 11.86 34.53
C THR A 138 -18.29 12.37 35.95
N ILE A 139 -18.62 13.66 36.13
CA ILE A 139 -18.78 14.27 37.48
C ILE A 139 -20.25 14.58 37.70
N THR A 140 -20.79 14.02 38.77
CA THR A 140 -22.19 14.22 39.15
C THR A 140 -22.28 14.95 40.50
N ALA A 141 -23.06 16.03 40.55
CA ALA A 141 -23.33 16.76 41.78
C ALA A 141 -24.40 16.03 42.63
N ILE A 142 -24.11 15.81 43.87
CA ILE A 142 -24.99 15.11 44.84
C ILE A 142 -25.34 16.05 46.00
N GLU A 143 -26.54 15.89 46.59
CA GLU A 143 -27.05 16.73 47.69
C GLU A 143 -26.91 18.24 47.37
N HIS A 144 -27.55 18.68 46.30
CA HIS A 144 -27.53 20.09 45.86
C HIS A 144 -26.11 20.64 45.67
N GLY A 145 -25.19 19.82 45.16
CA GLY A 145 -23.83 20.21 44.90
C GLY A 145 -22.88 20.21 46.10
N LYS A 146 -23.29 19.65 47.23
CA LYS A 146 -22.44 19.50 48.42
C LYS A 146 -21.34 18.49 48.24
N TYR A 147 -21.60 17.45 47.43
CA TYR A 147 -20.65 16.40 47.08
C TYR A 147 -20.55 16.27 45.54
N HIS A 148 -19.38 15.91 45.06
CA HIS A 148 -19.16 15.55 43.66
C HIS A 148 -18.69 14.09 43.58
N LEU A 149 -19.36 13.29 42.76
CA LEU A 149 -18.97 11.94 42.43
C LEU A 149 -18.24 11.97 41.08
N PHE A 150 -16.99 11.60 41.10
CA PHE A 150 -16.15 11.40 39.90
C PHE A 150 -16.23 9.93 39.54
N ALA A 151 -16.63 9.63 38.34
CA ALA A 151 -16.64 8.29 37.76
C ALA A 151 -15.73 8.28 36.52
N PHE A 152 -14.70 7.46 36.56
CA PHE A 152 -13.76 7.29 35.44
C PHE A 152 -14.08 5.98 34.77
N TYR A 153 -14.35 6.04 33.47
CA TYR A 153 -14.62 4.89 32.63
C TYR A 153 -13.49 4.75 31.60
N ASP A 154 -12.83 3.58 31.58
CA ASP A 154 -11.85 3.24 30.55
C ASP A 154 -12.58 2.90 29.25
N HIS A 155 -12.38 3.71 28.22
CA HIS A 155 -12.94 3.49 26.89
C HIS A 155 -11.85 3.35 25.81
N SER A 156 -10.64 2.95 26.22
CA SER A 156 -9.50 2.78 25.34
C SER A 156 -9.78 1.83 24.18
N GLU A 157 -10.49 0.74 24.45
CA GLU A 157 -10.85 -0.24 23.42
C GLU A 157 -11.73 0.36 22.32
N ASP A 158 -12.68 1.21 22.71
CA ASP A 158 -13.57 1.87 21.73
C ASP A 158 -12.83 2.89 20.89
N VAL A 159 -11.93 3.67 21.49
CA VAL A 159 -11.08 4.64 20.78
C VAL A 159 -10.12 3.94 19.82
N LEU A 160 -9.49 2.85 20.25
CA LEU A 160 -8.58 2.09 19.39
C LEU A 160 -9.32 1.48 18.20
N LYS A 161 -10.52 0.94 18.40
CA LYS A 161 -11.38 0.45 17.31
C LYS A 161 -11.77 1.57 16.34
N GLU A 162 -12.12 2.74 16.87
CA GLU A 162 -12.48 3.89 16.02
C GLU A 162 -11.30 4.36 15.18
N LEU A 163 -10.09 4.43 15.77
CA LEU A 163 -8.86 4.77 15.05
C LEU A 163 -8.54 3.75 13.96
N ASP A 164 -8.67 2.45 14.25
CA ASP A 164 -8.47 1.38 13.26
C ASP A 164 -9.48 1.51 12.10
N TYR A 165 -10.76 1.74 12.39
CA TYR A 165 -11.77 1.98 11.34
C TYR A 165 -11.47 3.21 10.48
N LEU A 166 -11.01 4.30 11.10
CA LEU A 166 -10.64 5.51 10.35
C LEU A 166 -9.45 5.24 9.43
N GLN A 167 -8.46 4.51 9.92
CA GLN A 167 -7.30 4.12 9.11
C GLN A 167 -7.70 3.19 7.96
N GLN A 168 -8.59 2.23 8.19
CA GLN A 168 -9.12 1.35 7.14
C GLN A 168 -9.91 2.13 6.08
N ILE A 169 -10.74 3.10 6.50
CA ILE A 169 -11.50 3.96 5.58
C ILE A 169 -10.54 4.79 4.72
N GLU A 170 -9.51 5.37 5.32
CA GLU A 170 -8.52 6.18 4.59
C GLU A 170 -7.75 5.32 3.59
N THR A 171 -7.29 4.13 3.99
CA THR A 171 -6.62 3.18 3.11
C THR A 171 -7.51 2.78 1.93
N THR A 172 -8.76 2.38 2.20
CA THR A 172 -9.73 1.98 1.16
C THR A 172 -10.05 3.14 0.21
N LYS A 173 -10.15 4.36 0.75
CA LYS A 173 -10.38 5.56 -0.07
C LYS A 173 -9.20 5.82 -1.00
N ASN A 174 -7.98 5.77 -0.48
CA ASN A 174 -6.76 5.97 -1.26
C ASN A 174 -6.62 4.92 -2.37
N GLU A 175 -6.92 3.65 -2.08
CA GLU A 175 -6.95 2.57 -3.08
C GLU A 175 -8.00 2.81 -4.16
N SER A 176 -9.19 3.29 -3.79
CA SER A 176 -10.27 3.60 -4.75
C SER A 176 -9.91 4.79 -5.65
N GLU A 177 -9.33 5.85 -5.09
CA GLU A 177 -8.88 7.02 -5.85
C GLU A 177 -7.74 6.63 -6.80
N TYR A 178 -6.81 5.80 -6.35
CA TYR A 178 -5.73 5.24 -7.16
C TYR A 178 -6.30 4.45 -8.35
N LYS A 179 -7.23 3.50 -8.12
CA LYS A 179 -7.88 2.72 -9.20
C LYS A 179 -8.62 3.58 -10.20
N ALA A 180 -9.33 4.60 -9.74
CA ALA A 180 -10.03 5.53 -10.63
C ALA A 180 -9.07 6.35 -11.50
N SER A 181 -7.97 6.84 -10.93
CA SER A 181 -6.91 7.55 -11.64
C SER A 181 -6.21 6.65 -12.65
N PHE A 182 -5.91 5.39 -12.26
CA PHE A 182 -5.35 4.37 -13.14
C PHE A 182 -6.20 4.15 -14.39
N LEU A 183 -7.50 3.87 -14.23
CA LEU A 183 -8.41 3.63 -15.35
C LEU A 183 -8.56 4.87 -16.25
N SER A 184 -8.56 6.07 -15.69
CA SER A 184 -8.62 7.31 -16.46
C SER A 184 -7.37 7.50 -17.34
N ARG A 185 -6.19 7.31 -16.76
CA ARG A 185 -4.90 7.38 -17.48
C ARG A 185 -4.81 6.30 -18.56
N MET A 186 -5.22 5.07 -18.26
CA MET A 186 -5.28 3.98 -19.24
C MET A 186 -6.15 4.31 -20.45
N SER A 187 -7.35 4.85 -20.19
CA SER A 187 -8.24 5.24 -21.28
C SER A 187 -7.62 6.30 -22.19
N HIS A 188 -6.84 7.22 -21.61
CA HIS A 188 -6.14 8.23 -22.38
C HIS A 188 -4.99 7.62 -23.20
N GLU A 189 -4.14 6.80 -22.55
CA GLU A 189 -2.98 6.15 -23.19
C GLU A 189 -3.35 5.17 -24.31
N ILE A 190 -4.52 4.51 -24.22
CA ILE A 190 -5.07 3.66 -25.28
C ILE A 190 -5.66 4.51 -26.43
N ARG A 191 -6.38 5.59 -26.11
CA ARG A 191 -7.06 6.42 -27.11
C ARG A 191 -6.08 7.11 -28.06
N THR A 192 -4.96 7.58 -27.55
CA THR A 192 -3.96 8.32 -28.35
C THR A 192 -3.39 7.48 -29.50
N PRO A 193 -2.80 6.28 -29.27
CA PRO A 193 -2.30 5.43 -30.36
C PRO A 193 -3.44 4.94 -31.27
N MET A 194 -4.62 4.62 -30.73
CA MET A 194 -5.77 4.21 -31.54
C MET A 194 -6.16 5.30 -32.56
N ASN A 195 -6.24 6.56 -32.12
CA ASN A 195 -6.50 7.69 -33.02
C ASN A 195 -5.35 7.89 -34.03
N GLY A 196 -4.10 7.64 -33.60
CA GLY A 196 -2.93 7.65 -34.46
C GLY A 196 -3.03 6.61 -35.60
N ILE A 197 -3.38 5.36 -35.28
CA ILE A 197 -3.58 4.29 -36.26
C ILE A 197 -4.66 4.70 -37.27
N ILE A 198 -5.83 5.15 -36.81
CA ILE A 198 -6.92 5.59 -37.68
C ILE A 198 -6.48 6.74 -38.60
N GLY A 199 -5.73 7.71 -38.05
CA GLY A 199 -5.18 8.83 -38.80
C GLY A 199 -4.21 8.38 -39.88
N MET A 200 -3.24 7.52 -39.58
CA MET A 200 -2.27 7.00 -40.51
C MET A 200 -2.91 6.16 -41.62
N LEU A 201 -3.87 5.30 -41.28
CA LEU A 201 -4.64 4.54 -42.27
C LEU A 201 -5.44 5.46 -43.20
N THR A 202 -6.01 6.55 -42.67
CA THR A 202 -6.72 7.55 -43.46
C THR A 202 -5.81 8.25 -44.44
N LEU A 203 -4.60 8.66 -43.99
CA LEU A 203 -3.58 9.28 -44.83
C LEU A 203 -3.05 8.31 -45.91
N ALA A 204 -2.82 7.05 -45.56
CA ALA A 204 -2.42 6.01 -46.50
C ALA A 204 -3.47 5.84 -47.62
N ARG A 205 -4.75 5.83 -47.29
CA ARG A 205 -5.86 5.76 -48.29
C ARG A 205 -5.93 6.98 -49.17
N GLN A 206 -5.54 8.17 -48.70
CA GLN A 206 -5.50 9.39 -49.48
C GLN A 206 -4.30 9.48 -50.42
N SER A 207 -3.20 8.82 -50.08
CA SER A 207 -1.93 8.82 -50.82
C SER A 207 -1.90 7.87 -52.03
N LYS A 208 -3.06 7.66 -52.69
CA LYS A 208 -3.20 6.70 -53.80
C LYS A 208 -2.25 6.94 -54.99
N GLN A 209 -1.74 8.17 -55.16
CA GLN A 209 -0.83 8.55 -56.28
C GLN A 209 0.66 8.47 -55.87
N ASP A 210 0.98 8.34 -54.57
CA ASP A 210 2.34 8.21 -54.05
C ASP A 210 2.49 6.95 -53.20
N ALA A 211 2.90 5.87 -53.86
CA ALA A 211 3.11 4.55 -53.22
C ALA A 211 4.13 4.58 -52.08
N LYS A 212 5.19 5.44 -52.17
CA LYS A 212 6.18 5.57 -51.09
C LYS A 212 5.57 6.22 -49.86
N GLN A 213 4.77 7.25 -50.03
CA GLN A 213 4.11 7.94 -48.94
C GLN A 213 3.02 7.07 -48.32
N GLY A 214 2.27 6.32 -49.12
CA GLY A 214 1.32 5.32 -48.66
C GLY A 214 1.96 4.23 -47.79
N SER A 215 3.09 3.65 -48.30
CA SER A 215 3.86 2.67 -47.54
C SER A 215 4.42 3.22 -46.25
N TYR A 216 4.90 4.46 -46.21
CA TYR A 216 5.36 5.12 -44.99
C TYR A 216 4.24 5.23 -43.94
N TYR A 217 3.03 5.65 -44.34
CA TYR A 217 1.90 5.74 -43.39
C TYR A 217 1.44 4.37 -42.89
N LEU A 218 1.48 3.32 -43.72
CA LEU A 218 1.18 1.95 -43.29
C LEU A 218 2.22 1.45 -42.29
N GLN A 219 3.51 1.70 -42.52
CA GLN A 219 4.56 1.35 -41.56
C GLN A 219 4.34 2.08 -40.22
N GLN A 220 4.02 3.37 -40.23
CA GLN A 220 3.72 4.12 -39.01
C GLN A 220 2.49 3.55 -38.28
N ALA A 221 1.44 3.15 -39.00
CA ALA A 221 0.26 2.51 -38.41
C ALA A 221 0.62 1.17 -37.75
N GLU A 222 1.48 0.37 -38.41
CA GLU A 222 1.97 -0.90 -37.84
C GLU A 222 2.81 -0.68 -36.58
N ASP A 223 3.72 0.29 -36.57
CA ASP A 223 4.56 0.60 -35.42
C ASP A 223 3.72 1.07 -34.21
N ILE A 224 2.71 1.92 -34.48
CA ILE A 224 1.78 2.37 -33.43
C ILE A 224 0.90 1.21 -32.95
N SER A 225 0.52 0.27 -33.82
CA SER A 225 -0.26 -0.93 -33.41
C SER A 225 0.55 -1.85 -32.53
N LYS A 226 1.83 -2.07 -32.82
CA LYS A 226 2.75 -2.84 -31.97
C LYS A 226 2.91 -2.20 -30.59
N TYR A 227 3.05 -0.87 -30.55
CA TYR A 227 3.10 -0.11 -29.31
C TYR A 227 1.81 -0.26 -28.49
N LEU A 228 0.63 -0.16 -29.13
CA LEU A 228 -0.66 -0.34 -28.46
C LEU A 228 -0.81 -1.75 -27.88
N LEU A 229 -0.37 -2.77 -28.61
CA LEU A 229 -0.40 -4.16 -28.13
C LEU A 229 0.51 -4.35 -26.91
N SER A 230 1.72 -3.78 -26.92
CA SER A 230 2.61 -3.78 -25.76
C SER A 230 1.96 -3.13 -24.54
N LEU A 231 1.35 -1.96 -24.72
CA LEU A 231 0.65 -1.24 -23.66
C LEU A 231 -0.49 -2.08 -23.07
N ILE A 232 -1.29 -2.73 -23.91
CA ILE A 232 -2.39 -3.61 -23.44
C ILE A 232 -1.82 -4.77 -22.62
N ASN A 233 -0.75 -5.40 -23.07
CA ASN A 233 -0.10 -6.49 -22.34
C ASN A 233 0.48 -6.03 -21.01
N GLU A 234 1.08 -4.83 -20.94
CA GLU A 234 1.55 -4.22 -19.68
C GLU A 234 0.40 -4.02 -18.69
N VAL A 235 -0.77 -3.53 -19.16
CA VAL A 235 -1.97 -3.36 -18.32
C VAL A 235 -2.52 -4.68 -17.82
N LEU A 236 -2.56 -5.70 -18.70
CA LEU A 236 -3.03 -7.05 -18.33
C LEU A 236 -2.08 -7.69 -17.31
N ASP A 237 -0.76 -7.56 -17.49
CA ASP A 237 0.22 -8.06 -16.54
C ASP A 237 0.06 -7.36 -15.17
N MET A 238 -0.06 -6.03 -15.15
CA MET A 238 -0.29 -5.25 -13.93
C MET A 238 -1.58 -5.69 -13.22
N SER A 239 -2.68 -5.83 -13.98
CA SER A 239 -3.97 -6.28 -13.44
C SER A 239 -3.91 -7.69 -12.85
N ARG A 240 -3.17 -8.63 -13.49
CA ARG A 240 -2.96 -9.99 -12.98
C ARG A 240 -2.11 -9.99 -11.71
N MET A 241 -1.06 -9.14 -11.66
CA MET A 241 -0.21 -9.00 -10.48
C MET A 241 -0.99 -8.43 -9.29
N GLU A 242 -1.76 -7.34 -9.47
CA GLU A 242 -2.61 -6.77 -8.43
C GLU A 242 -3.66 -7.75 -7.89
N ALA A 243 -4.20 -8.60 -8.77
CA ALA A 243 -5.15 -9.64 -8.38
C ALA A 243 -4.49 -10.88 -7.74
N GLY A 244 -3.15 -10.93 -7.64
CA GLY A 244 -2.40 -12.10 -7.17
C GLY A 244 -2.59 -13.34 -8.07
N LYS A 245 -2.91 -13.13 -9.37
CA LYS A 245 -3.19 -14.19 -10.35
C LYS A 245 -2.05 -14.43 -11.32
N LEU A 246 -0.95 -13.70 -11.21
CA LEU A 246 0.23 -13.97 -12.00
C LEU A 246 1.00 -15.12 -11.37
N GLU A 247 1.03 -16.26 -12.05
CA GLU A 247 1.80 -17.43 -11.65
C GLU A 247 3.17 -17.36 -12.35
N LEU A 248 4.24 -17.55 -11.57
CA LEU A 248 5.60 -17.66 -12.11
C LEU A 248 5.88 -19.08 -12.55
N GLU A 249 6.47 -19.23 -13.72
CA GLU A 249 7.01 -20.51 -14.15
C GLU A 249 8.34 -20.78 -13.44
N SER A 250 8.57 -22.03 -13.04
CA SER A 250 9.86 -22.49 -12.53
C SER A 250 10.42 -23.57 -13.44
N LYS A 251 11.11 -23.13 -14.46
CA LYS A 251 11.75 -24.00 -15.45
C LYS A 251 13.27 -23.82 -15.43
N PRO A 252 14.04 -24.85 -15.81
CA PRO A 252 15.47 -24.71 -15.97
C PRO A 252 15.77 -23.81 -17.19
N PHE A 253 16.65 -22.83 -17.03
CA PHE A 253 17.11 -21.98 -18.11
C PHE A 253 18.63 -21.73 -18.01
N ASN A 254 19.25 -21.45 -19.14
CA ASN A 254 20.68 -21.13 -19.21
C ASN A 254 20.86 -19.61 -19.07
N ILE A 255 21.53 -19.16 -17.99
CA ILE A 255 21.76 -17.73 -17.73
C ILE A 255 22.48 -17.00 -18.88
N TYR A 256 23.32 -17.71 -19.62
CA TYR A 256 24.07 -17.12 -20.76
C TYR A 256 23.20 -16.88 -22.00
N HIS A 257 22.02 -17.53 -22.12
CA HIS A 257 21.07 -17.25 -23.20
C HIS A 257 20.54 -15.81 -23.13
N LEU A 258 20.38 -15.26 -21.92
CA LEU A 258 19.96 -13.87 -21.73
C LEU A 258 20.87 -12.89 -22.49
N LYS A 259 22.21 -13.13 -22.53
CA LYS A 259 23.15 -12.29 -23.29
C LYS A 259 22.86 -12.31 -24.77
N ALA A 260 22.66 -13.50 -25.35
CA ALA A 260 22.37 -13.64 -26.75
C ALA A 260 21.08 -12.92 -27.16
N GLN A 261 20.03 -13.11 -26.37
CA GLN A 261 18.72 -12.46 -26.58
C GLN A 261 18.81 -10.93 -26.45
N LEU A 262 19.48 -10.41 -25.42
CA LEU A 262 19.66 -8.97 -25.22
C LEU A 262 20.50 -8.33 -26.32
N ASN A 263 21.58 -9.02 -26.77
CA ASN A 263 22.37 -8.56 -27.90
C ASN A 263 21.54 -8.47 -29.18
N ASN A 264 20.73 -9.48 -29.49
CA ASN A 264 19.86 -9.49 -30.65
C ASN A 264 18.86 -8.34 -30.67
N ILE A 265 18.33 -7.96 -29.46
CA ILE A 265 17.34 -6.90 -29.37
C ILE A 265 17.97 -5.51 -29.40
N PHE A 266 19.08 -5.31 -28.69
CA PHE A 266 19.56 -3.95 -28.36
C PHE A 266 20.83 -3.53 -29.06
N LYS A 267 21.72 -4.45 -29.43
CA LYS A 267 23.06 -4.12 -29.93
C LYS A 267 23.02 -3.14 -31.11
N GLU A 268 22.28 -3.48 -32.16
CA GLU A 268 22.19 -2.63 -33.35
C GLU A 268 21.55 -1.26 -33.05
N THR A 269 20.53 -1.24 -32.22
CA THR A 269 19.79 -0.01 -31.85
C THR A 269 20.65 0.94 -31.02
N ILE A 270 21.43 0.40 -30.07
CA ILE A 270 22.30 1.20 -29.20
C ILE A 270 23.54 1.67 -29.96
N GLU A 271 24.18 0.78 -30.71
CA GLU A 271 25.40 1.11 -31.47
C GLU A 271 25.15 2.16 -32.57
N LYS A 272 23.96 2.18 -33.18
CA LYS A 272 23.54 3.24 -34.12
C LYS A 272 23.56 4.64 -33.54
N LYS A 273 23.46 4.76 -32.21
CA LYS A 273 23.54 6.03 -31.50
C LYS A 273 24.96 6.42 -31.05
N ASN A 274 25.99 5.67 -31.46
CA ASN A 274 27.37 5.79 -30.99
C ASN A 274 27.51 5.59 -29.46
N VAL A 275 26.66 4.77 -28.87
CA VAL A 275 26.71 4.37 -27.47
C VAL A 275 27.37 3.00 -27.39
N LEU A 276 28.35 2.86 -26.48
CA LEU A 276 29.05 1.59 -26.28
C LEU A 276 28.15 0.64 -25.49
N PHE A 277 27.89 -0.56 -26.02
CA PHE A 277 27.07 -1.57 -25.36
C PHE A 277 27.91 -2.78 -24.96
N LYS A 278 27.85 -3.17 -23.66
CA LYS A 278 28.57 -4.30 -23.08
C LYS A 278 27.68 -5.16 -22.22
N ILE A 279 27.92 -6.48 -22.26
CA ILE A 279 27.27 -7.46 -21.35
C ILE A 279 28.34 -8.39 -20.78
N ASP A 280 28.52 -8.37 -19.47
CA ASP A 280 29.56 -9.08 -18.75
C ASP A 280 28.99 -10.05 -17.70
N TYR A 281 29.67 -11.18 -17.48
CA TYR A 281 29.34 -12.19 -16.51
C TYR A 281 30.51 -12.43 -15.55
N PHE A 282 30.22 -12.46 -14.24
CA PHE A 282 31.23 -12.63 -13.22
C PHE A 282 30.83 -13.70 -12.20
N ASP A 283 31.80 -14.52 -11.81
CA ASP A 283 31.75 -15.39 -10.64
C ASP A 283 30.68 -16.51 -10.70
N PHE A 284 30.24 -16.93 -11.89
CA PHE A 284 29.26 -18.02 -12.02
C PHE A 284 29.91 -19.39 -11.90
N ASP A 285 29.39 -20.22 -10.98
CA ASP A 285 29.76 -21.63 -10.78
C ASP A 285 28.76 -22.62 -11.41
N ALA A 286 27.61 -22.12 -11.89
CA ALA A 286 26.59 -22.89 -12.59
C ALA A 286 26.10 -22.14 -13.85
N LYS A 287 25.63 -22.92 -14.84
CA LYS A 287 25.05 -22.37 -16.07
C LYS A 287 23.53 -22.35 -16.03
N TYR A 288 22.93 -23.34 -15.36
CA TYR A 288 21.49 -23.57 -15.37
C TYR A 288 20.87 -23.25 -14.01
N PHE A 289 19.82 -22.47 -14.05
CA PHE A 289 19.06 -22.05 -12.87
C PHE A 289 17.57 -22.36 -13.08
N MET A 290 16.83 -22.57 -11.99
CA MET A 290 15.39 -22.72 -12.00
C MET A 290 14.75 -21.33 -11.86
N GLY A 291 13.83 -20.99 -12.76
CA GLY A 291 13.13 -19.70 -12.70
C GLY A 291 12.27 -19.44 -13.94
N ASP A 292 11.76 -18.24 -14.02
CA ASP A 292 10.98 -17.75 -15.15
C ASP A 292 11.86 -16.86 -16.04
N GLU A 293 12.50 -17.48 -17.04
CA GLU A 293 13.38 -16.79 -17.98
C GLU A 293 12.66 -15.64 -18.70
N LEU A 294 11.38 -15.82 -19.05
CA LEU A 294 10.59 -14.82 -19.74
C LEU A 294 10.41 -13.56 -18.88
N ARG A 295 10.12 -13.73 -17.59
CA ARG A 295 9.94 -12.60 -16.66
C ARG A 295 11.26 -11.94 -16.31
N ILE A 296 12.36 -12.69 -16.18
CA ILE A 296 13.71 -12.13 -16.04
C ILE A 296 14.06 -11.29 -17.27
N MET A 297 13.79 -11.81 -18.47
CA MET A 297 14.01 -11.09 -19.72
C MET A 297 13.14 -9.83 -19.79
N GLN A 298 11.88 -9.88 -19.37
CA GLN A 298 10.97 -8.71 -19.31
C GLN A 298 11.53 -7.60 -18.42
N ILE A 299 12.08 -7.94 -17.24
CA ILE A 299 12.76 -7.00 -16.34
C ILE A 299 13.95 -6.35 -17.07
N LEU A 300 14.82 -7.15 -17.65
CA LEU A 300 16.05 -6.66 -18.33
C LEU A 300 15.74 -5.80 -19.56
N VAL A 301 14.78 -6.21 -20.38
CA VAL A 301 14.32 -5.46 -21.56
C VAL A 301 13.78 -4.09 -21.13
N ASN A 302 13.03 -4.04 -20.05
CA ASN A 302 12.48 -2.80 -19.55
C ASN A 302 13.54 -1.82 -19.06
N LEU A 303 14.51 -2.32 -18.27
CA LEU A 303 15.65 -1.53 -17.79
C LEU A 303 16.53 -1.05 -18.96
N LEU A 304 16.87 -1.94 -19.89
CA LEU A 304 17.69 -1.62 -21.05
C LEU A 304 17.00 -0.68 -22.05
N SER A 305 15.69 -0.83 -22.23
CA SER A 305 14.91 0.10 -23.07
C SER A 305 15.00 1.52 -22.51
N ASN A 306 14.90 1.68 -21.20
CA ASN A 306 15.07 2.96 -20.52
C ASN A 306 16.50 3.49 -20.68
N ALA A 307 17.52 2.67 -20.43
CA ALA A 307 18.92 3.04 -20.62
C ALA A 307 19.18 3.50 -22.05
N SER A 308 18.74 2.73 -23.06
CA SER A 308 18.86 3.06 -24.47
C SER A 308 18.14 4.35 -24.89
N LYS A 309 16.98 4.61 -24.24
CA LYS A 309 16.16 5.79 -24.49
C LYS A 309 16.80 7.07 -23.96
N PHE A 310 17.41 7.01 -22.78
CA PHE A 310 17.93 8.17 -22.06
C PHE A 310 19.45 8.37 -22.16
N THR A 311 20.13 7.51 -22.92
CA THR A 311 21.56 7.66 -23.25
C THR A 311 21.73 7.98 -24.72
N ASP A 312 22.16 9.21 -25.02
CA ASP A 312 22.44 9.66 -26.40
C ASP A 312 23.92 9.48 -26.76
N ASN A 313 24.82 9.52 -25.78
CA ASN A 313 26.28 9.29 -25.94
C ASN A 313 26.81 8.64 -24.65
N GLY A 314 27.88 7.85 -24.76
CA GLY A 314 28.53 7.20 -23.63
C GLY A 314 28.44 5.69 -23.65
N GLU A 315 28.10 5.05 -22.56
CA GLU A 315 28.01 3.58 -22.47
C GLU A 315 26.80 3.08 -21.73
N ILE A 316 26.39 1.87 -22.10
CA ILE A 316 25.39 1.06 -21.38
C ILE A 316 26.02 -0.30 -21.10
N THR A 317 26.08 -0.69 -19.84
CA THR A 317 26.68 -1.94 -19.40
C THR A 317 25.67 -2.78 -18.61
N VAL A 318 25.51 -4.03 -19.01
CA VAL A 318 24.77 -5.04 -18.26
C VAL A 318 25.75 -5.97 -17.56
N THR A 319 25.65 -6.08 -16.26
CA THR A 319 26.51 -6.96 -15.47
C THR A 319 25.67 -8.02 -14.78
N PHE A 320 26.01 -9.27 -15.01
CA PHE A 320 25.50 -10.40 -14.26
C PHE A 320 26.58 -10.90 -13.32
N ARG A 321 26.26 -11.07 -12.04
CA ARG A 321 27.20 -11.62 -11.05
C ARG A 321 26.51 -12.55 -10.08
N GLN A 322 27.10 -13.70 -9.85
CA GLN A 322 26.72 -14.55 -8.73
C GLN A 322 27.41 -14.04 -7.49
N MET A 323 26.63 -13.51 -6.52
CA MET A 323 27.16 -12.88 -5.29
C MET A 323 27.58 -13.92 -4.25
N TYR A 324 26.70 -14.86 -3.99
CA TYR A 324 26.94 -15.99 -3.09
C TYR A 324 25.99 -17.14 -3.43
N LYS A 325 26.30 -18.30 -2.88
CA LYS A 325 25.48 -19.51 -3.00
C LYS A 325 25.36 -20.16 -1.65
N GLU A 326 24.16 -20.42 -1.23
CA GLU A 326 23.84 -21.13 0.00
C GLU A 326 23.05 -22.38 -0.39
N ASP A 327 23.53 -23.56 0.01
CA ASP A 327 23.01 -24.87 -0.41
C ASP A 327 22.91 -24.99 -1.95
N LYS A 328 21.69 -24.94 -2.49
CA LYS A 328 21.39 -25.03 -3.92
C LYS A 328 20.76 -23.75 -4.47
N VAL A 329 20.77 -22.66 -3.72
CA VAL A 329 20.22 -21.37 -4.14
C VAL A 329 21.36 -20.37 -4.33
N ALA A 330 21.44 -19.77 -5.49
CA ALA A 330 22.41 -18.73 -5.79
C ALA A 330 21.74 -17.36 -5.79
N ASN A 331 22.38 -16.39 -5.14
CA ASN A 331 21.98 -14.99 -5.26
C ASN A 331 22.64 -14.39 -6.50
N ILE A 332 21.80 -13.99 -7.45
CA ILE A 332 22.23 -13.42 -8.73
C ILE A 332 21.96 -11.93 -8.74
N MET A 333 22.99 -11.14 -8.94
CA MET A 333 22.92 -9.70 -9.21
C MET A 333 22.85 -9.46 -10.70
N MET A 334 21.89 -8.68 -11.14
CA MET A 334 21.75 -8.17 -12.50
C MET A 334 21.76 -6.64 -12.44
N ARG A 335 22.81 -6.01 -12.95
CA ARG A 335 22.97 -4.56 -12.95
C ARG A 335 22.89 -4.01 -14.35
N VAL A 336 22.09 -2.99 -14.56
CA VAL A 336 22.05 -2.19 -15.80
C VAL A 336 22.52 -0.79 -15.44
N HIS A 337 23.68 -0.44 -15.95
CA HIS A 337 24.32 0.88 -15.80
C HIS A 337 24.25 1.64 -17.11
N ASP A 338 23.87 2.91 -17.05
CA ASP A 338 23.93 3.85 -18.17
C ASP A 338 24.58 5.16 -17.74
N THR A 339 25.23 5.82 -18.70
CA THR A 339 25.82 7.15 -18.54
C THR A 339 24.94 8.25 -19.13
N GLY A 340 23.63 8.06 -19.09
CA GLY A 340 22.66 8.97 -19.65
C GLY A 340 22.37 10.20 -18.78
N LYS A 341 21.19 10.80 -18.97
CA LYS A 341 20.82 12.04 -18.29
C LYS A 341 20.63 11.91 -16.77
N GLY A 342 20.47 10.68 -16.25
CA GLY A 342 20.12 10.44 -14.85
C GLY A 342 18.74 10.96 -14.48
N MET A 343 18.46 11.01 -13.17
CA MET A 343 17.15 11.38 -12.60
C MET A 343 17.31 12.31 -11.42
N SER A 344 16.32 13.17 -11.20
CA SER A 344 16.23 14.03 -10.02
C SER A 344 15.92 13.22 -8.74
N ARG A 345 16.33 13.71 -7.56
CA ARG A 345 16.02 13.07 -6.28
C ARG A 345 14.52 12.97 -6.00
N GLU A 346 13.77 13.97 -6.47
CA GLU A 346 12.32 13.98 -6.33
C GLU A 346 11.71 12.82 -7.13
N PHE A 347 12.07 12.66 -8.39
CA PHE A 347 11.57 11.59 -9.25
C PHE A 347 11.98 10.19 -8.77
N LEU A 348 13.21 10.02 -8.24
CA LEU A 348 13.67 8.76 -7.66
C LEU A 348 12.76 8.24 -6.54
N SER A 349 12.15 9.12 -5.75
CA SER A 349 11.28 8.73 -4.63
C SER A 349 9.97 8.06 -5.07
N HIS A 350 9.62 8.17 -6.35
CA HIS A 350 8.37 7.63 -6.89
C HIS A 350 8.49 6.96 -8.25
N ILE A 351 9.71 6.65 -8.71
CA ILE A 351 9.98 6.02 -10.00
C ILE A 351 9.23 4.69 -10.22
N PHE A 352 8.94 3.96 -9.16
CA PHE A 352 8.20 2.69 -9.21
C PHE A 352 6.68 2.85 -9.12
N ARG A 353 6.17 4.09 -9.03
CA ARG A 353 4.73 4.34 -9.09
C ARG A 353 4.26 4.23 -10.54
N PRO A 354 3.12 3.58 -10.80
CA PRO A 354 2.56 3.50 -12.14
C PRO A 354 2.26 4.88 -12.74
N PHE A 355 2.57 5.03 -14.05
CA PHE A 355 2.37 6.25 -14.83
C PHE A 355 3.20 7.47 -14.43
N GLU A 356 4.21 7.29 -13.60
CA GLU A 356 5.14 8.36 -13.29
C GLU A 356 6.14 8.56 -14.42
N GLN A 357 6.35 9.83 -14.77
CA GLN A 357 7.27 10.27 -15.81
C GLN A 357 7.92 11.58 -15.41
N GLU A 358 9.21 11.72 -15.65
CA GLU A 358 9.96 12.93 -15.31
C GLU A 358 9.71 14.05 -16.32
N GLY A 359 8.56 14.75 -16.19
CA GLY A 359 8.21 15.96 -16.96
C GLY A 359 7.50 15.69 -18.29
N VAL A 360 6.64 16.65 -18.66
CA VAL A 360 5.78 16.60 -19.86
C VAL A 360 6.57 16.63 -21.18
N GLU A 361 7.72 17.32 -21.22
CA GLU A 361 8.56 17.41 -22.41
C GLU A 361 9.25 16.09 -22.75
N ILE A 362 9.65 15.33 -21.73
CA ILE A 362 10.27 14.01 -21.85
C ILE A 362 9.25 13.01 -22.38
N SER A 363 8.02 13.05 -21.87
CA SER A 363 6.92 12.22 -22.34
C SER A 363 6.62 12.43 -23.83
N LYS A 364 6.64 13.68 -24.31
CA LYS A 364 6.41 14.00 -25.74
C LYS A 364 7.54 13.56 -26.66
N LYS A 365 8.80 13.66 -26.21
CA LYS A 365 9.98 13.37 -27.04
C LYS A 365 10.27 11.87 -27.14
N TYR A 366 10.07 11.15 -26.06
CA TYR A 366 10.54 9.77 -25.94
C TYR A 366 9.43 8.72 -25.76
N GLY A 367 8.18 9.13 -25.51
CA GLY A 367 7.04 8.23 -25.31
C GLY A 367 7.20 7.32 -24.08
N GLY A 368 6.25 6.44 -23.87
CA GLY A 368 6.28 5.42 -22.82
C GLY A 368 5.01 5.47 -21.98
N SER A 369 4.59 4.31 -21.44
CA SER A 369 3.39 4.17 -20.62
C SER A 369 3.57 4.65 -19.18
N GLY A 370 4.82 4.68 -18.69
CA GLY A 370 5.14 4.84 -17.26
C GLY A 370 4.78 3.62 -16.42
N LEU A 371 4.41 2.50 -17.04
CA LEU A 371 4.11 1.23 -16.34
C LEU A 371 5.34 0.35 -16.18
N GLY A 372 6.29 0.45 -17.09
CA GLY A 372 7.42 -0.48 -17.13
C GLY A 372 8.19 -0.60 -15.82
N MET A 373 8.50 0.51 -15.14
CA MET A 373 9.23 0.46 -13.87
C MET A 373 8.37 -0.12 -12.72
N ALA A 374 7.07 0.17 -12.70
CA ALA A 374 6.14 -0.41 -11.74
C ALA A 374 6.02 -1.93 -11.94
N ILE A 375 5.91 -2.38 -13.20
CA ILE A 375 5.89 -3.81 -13.55
C ILE A 375 7.21 -4.49 -13.14
N THR A 376 8.35 -3.83 -13.38
CA THR A 376 9.66 -4.35 -12.98
C THR A 376 9.74 -4.57 -11.47
N ASP A 377 9.36 -3.59 -10.68
CA ASP A 377 9.34 -3.67 -9.21
C ASP A 377 8.42 -4.81 -8.72
N GLN A 378 7.22 -4.91 -9.30
CA GLN A 378 6.26 -5.95 -8.95
C GLN A 378 6.76 -7.36 -9.33
N LEU A 379 7.36 -7.53 -10.51
CA LEU A 379 7.94 -8.81 -10.94
C LEU A 379 9.09 -9.23 -10.02
N VAL A 380 10.01 -8.30 -9.70
CA VAL A 380 11.13 -8.57 -8.79
C VAL A 380 10.62 -8.99 -7.41
N LYS A 381 9.61 -8.30 -6.87
CA LYS A 381 8.98 -8.66 -5.58
C LYS A 381 8.28 -10.02 -5.65
N LEU A 382 7.56 -10.31 -6.73
CA LEU A 382 6.89 -11.60 -6.91
C LEU A 382 7.89 -12.75 -6.99
N MET A 383 9.07 -12.50 -7.57
CA MET A 383 10.19 -13.46 -7.61
C MET A 383 10.99 -13.54 -6.30
N GLY A 384 10.56 -12.84 -5.24
CA GLY A 384 11.23 -12.82 -3.94
C GLY A 384 12.58 -12.12 -3.95
N GLY A 385 12.78 -11.19 -4.90
CA GLY A 385 13.99 -10.40 -5.10
C GLY A 385 13.89 -8.97 -4.57
N GLU A 386 14.93 -8.20 -4.87
CA GLU A 386 15.04 -6.78 -4.55
C GLU A 386 15.56 -6.00 -5.76
N ILE A 387 15.05 -4.79 -5.98
CA ILE A 387 15.57 -3.84 -6.96
C ILE A 387 16.04 -2.57 -6.25
N VAL A 388 17.24 -2.15 -6.57
CA VAL A 388 17.86 -0.92 -6.05
C VAL A 388 18.16 -0.01 -7.23
N VAL A 389 17.93 1.29 -7.06
CA VAL A 389 18.25 2.32 -8.05
C VAL A 389 19.14 3.38 -7.43
N ASP A 390 20.23 3.70 -8.13
CA ASP A 390 21.10 4.85 -7.85
C ASP A 390 21.21 5.70 -9.11
N SER A 391 20.92 6.99 -9.01
CA SER A 391 20.94 7.89 -10.15
C SER A 391 21.29 9.31 -9.71
N LEU A 392 22.04 9.98 -10.58
CA LEU A 392 22.37 11.38 -10.41
C LEU A 392 22.19 12.11 -11.73
N GLU A 393 21.44 13.19 -11.70
CA GLU A 393 21.17 14.03 -12.86
C GLU A 393 22.46 14.45 -13.57
N GLY A 394 22.53 14.19 -14.88
CA GLY A 394 23.72 14.42 -15.72
C GLY A 394 24.82 13.38 -15.60
N LYS A 395 24.67 12.31 -14.79
CA LYS A 395 25.69 11.28 -14.62
C LYS A 395 25.25 9.87 -15.01
N GLY A 396 23.94 9.65 -15.16
CA GLY A 396 23.39 8.36 -15.53
C GLY A 396 22.67 7.65 -14.39
N THR A 397 22.35 6.37 -14.63
CA THR A 397 21.55 5.55 -13.73
C THR A 397 22.13 4.15 -13.57
N ASP A 398 22.04 3.63 -12.36
CA ASP A 398 22.33 2.26 -12.00
C ASP A 398 21.06 1.59 -11.47
N PHE A 399 20.55 0.62 -12.20
CA PHE A 399 19.53 -0.30 -11.69
C PHE A 399 20.17 -1.63 -11.33
N THR A 400 20.01 -2.09 -10.12
CA THR A 400 20.53 -3.37 -9.65
C THR A 400 19.40 -4.24 -9.13
N VAL A 401 19.22 -5.42 -9.72
CA VAL A 401 18.22 -6.42 -9.33
C VAL A 401 18.94 -7.60 -8.69
N PHE A 402 18.45 -8.06 -7.55
CA PHE A 402 18.92 -9.27 -6.86
C PHE A 402 17.82 -10.31 -6.86
N LEU A 403 18.12 -11.51 -7.36
CA LEU A 403 17.23 -12.66 -7.35
C LEU A 403 17.91 -13.87 -6.70
N ASN A 404 17.14 -14.61 -5.91
CA ASN A 404 17.58 -15.89 -5.37
C ASN A 404 17.07 -17.01 -6.28
N LEU A 405 17.94 -17.59 -7.09
CA LEU A 405 17.60 -18.61 -8.07
C LEU A 405 18.15 -19.98 -7.64
N PRO A 406 17.31 -21.02 -7.52
CA PRO A 406 17.78 -22.37 -7.29
C PRO A 406 18.66 -22.82 -8.47
N VAL A 407 19.79 -23.46 -8.20
CA VAL A 407 20.63 -24.08 -9.21
C VAL A 407 19.90 -25.30 -9.72
N ALA A 408 19.76 -25.41 -11.03
CA ALA A 408 19.11 -26.56 -11.66
C ALA A 408 19.91 -27.85 -11.39
N PRO A 409 19.26 -29.01 -11.16
CA PRO A 409 19.97 -30.29 -10.98
C PRO A 409 20.79 -30.60 -12.24
N SER A 410 22.00 -31.10 -12.05
CA SER A 410 22.95 -31.46 -13.15
C SER A 410 22.48 -32.70 -13.92
N GLN A 411 21.32 -32.69 -14.52
CA GLN A 411 20.93 -33.63 -15.55
C GLN A 411 21.12 -32.94 -16.89
N GLU A 412 21.81 -33.61 -17.79
CA GLU A 412 22.14 -33.27 -19.17
C GLU A 412 21.03 -32.42 -19.84
N TYR A 413 21.10 -31.11 -19.59
CA TYR A 413 20.44 -30.19 -20.49
C TYR A 413 21.40 -30.05 -21.67
N GLU A 414 21.18 -30.87 -22.71
CA GLU A 414 21.77 -30.60 -24.00
C GLU A 414 21.35 -29.17 -24.37
N ASP A 415 22.36 -28.29 -24.60
CA ASP A 415 22.09 -27.03 -25.27
C ASP A 415 21.21 -27.33 -26.45
N GLU A 416 19.98 -26.80 -26.49
CA GLU A 416 19.11 -26.98 -27.64
C GLU A 416 19.97 -26.60 -28.86
N LYS A 417 20.34 -27.59 -29.64
CA LYS A 417 21.04 -27.37 -30.92
C LYS A 417 20.23 -26.30 -31.59
N GLU A 418 20.89 -25.21 -32.02
CA GLU A 418 20.27 -24.22 -32.91
C GLU A 418 19.32 -24.98 -33.83
N VAL A 419 18.04 -24.74 -33.64
CA VAL A 419 17.02 -25.33 -34.51
C VAL A 419 17.34 -24.70 -35.85
N VAL A 420 18.11 -25.43 -36.64
CA VAL A 420 18.23 -25.15 -38.07
C VAL A 420 16.80 -25.18 -38.55
N VAL A 421 16.24 -24.00 -38.84
CA VAL A 421 14.91 -23.88 -39.41
C VAL A 421 14.99 -24.58 -40.76
N GLU A 422 14.72 -25.89 -40.72
CA GLU A 422 14.49 -26.62 -41.98
C GLU A 422 13.38 -25.86 -42.67
N GLN A 423 13.64 -25.41 -43.89
CA GLN A 423 12.62 -24.80 -44.73
C GLN A 423 11.54 -25.85 -44.98
N PHE A 424 10.52 -25.87 -44.15
CA PHE A 424 9.37 -26.75 -44.34
C PHE A 424 8.60 -26.25 -45.56
N SER A 425 8.56 -27.05 -46.63
CA SER A 425 7.67 -26.80 -47.75
C SER A 425 6.28 -27.37 -47.41
N PHE A 426 5.30 -26.51 -47.44
CA PHE A 426 3.89 -26.92 -47.31
C PHE A 426 3.21 -27.23 -48.65
N GLU A 427 3.99 -27.27 -49.75
CA GLU A 427 3.46 -27.66 -51.07
C GLU A 427 2.69 -28.97 -51.00
N LYS A 428 1.46 -28.97 -51.56
CA LYS A 428 0.54 -30.12 -51.59
C LYS A 428 0.06 -30.62 -50.23
N LYS A 429 0.26 -29.86 -49.14
CA LYS A 429 -0.33 -30.22 -47.87
C LYS A 429 -1.75 -29.59 -47.74
N ARG A 430 -2.66 -30.30 -47.12
CA ARG A 430 -3.98 -29.74 -46.78
C ARG A 430 -3.95 -29.26 -45.34
N ILE A 431 -4.26 -28.01 -45.16
CA ILE A 431 -4.33 -27.37 -43.82
C ILE A 431 -5.79 -27.13 -43.53
N LEU A 432 -6.21 -27.52 -42.31
CA LEU A 432 -7.52 -27.20 -41.76
C LEU A 432 -7.35 -26.01 -40.81
N LEU A 433 -7.99 -24.89 -41.14
CA LEU A 433 -8.04 -23.72 -40.29
C LEU A 433 -9.36 -23.73 -39.52
N ALA A 434 -9.29 -23.66 -38.18
CA ALA A 434 -10.44 -23.48 -37.30
C ALA A 434 -10.22 -22.17 -36.53
N GLU A 435 -10.95 -21.15 -36.88
CA GLU A 435 -10.88 -19.79 -36.31
C GLU A 435 -12.29 -19.23 -36.26
N ASP A 436 -12.71 -18.70 -35.11
CA ASP A 436 -14.05 -18.14 -34.86
C ASP A 436 -14.16 -16.66 -35.25
N ASN A 437 -13.04 -15.98 -35.45
CA ASN A 437 -12.98 -14.58 -35.88
C ASN A 437 -12.72 -14.50 -37.40
N GLU A 438 -13.67 -13.94 -38.15
CA GLU A 438 -13.58 -13.80 -39.60
C GLU A 438 -12.33 -13.06 -40.08
N ILE A 439 -11.91 -12.00 -39.36
CA ILE A 439 -10.72 -11.20 -39.71
C ILE A 439 -9.45 -12.05 -39.52
N ASN A 440 -9.35 -12.79 -38.40
CA ASN A 440 -8.22 -13.69 -38.17
C ASN A 440 -8.16 -14.79 -39.21
N ALA A 441 -9.32 -15.37 -39.58
CA ALA A 441 -9.41 -16.37 -40.63
C ALA A 441 -8.91 -15.84 -41.97
N GLU A 442 -9.29 -14.61 -42.35
CA GLU A 442 -8.85 -13.97 -43.60
C GLU A 442 -7.33 -13.71 -43.61
N ILE A 443 -6.76 -13.23 -42.46
CA ILE A 443 -5.34 -13.05 -42.29
C ILE A 443 -4.58 -14.38 -42.46
N CYS A 444 -5.01 -15.43 -41.77
CA CYS A 444 -4.41 -16.75 -41.85
C CYS A 444 -4.46 -17.30 -43.29
N MET A 445 -5.59 -17.18 -43.95
CA MET A 445 -5.76 -17.60 -45.37
C MET A 445 -4.83 -16.82 -46.29
N SER A 446 -4.67 -15.51 -46.08
CA SER A 446 -3.77 -14.69 -46.86
C SER A 446 -2.29 -15.10 -46.70
N VAL A 447 -1.87 -15.35 -45.44
CA VAL A 447 -0.50 -15.80 -45.16
C VAL A 447 -0.23 -17.21 -45.71
N LEU A 448 -1.20 -18.12 -45.64
CA LEU A 448 -1.06 -19.48 -46.15
C LEU A 448 -1.05 -19.56 -47.70
N ASN A 449 -1.58 -18.55 -48.38
CA ASN A 449 -1.62 -18.45 -49.83
C ASN A 449 -0.42 -17.66 -50.45
N SER A 450 0.36 -16.96 -49.62
CA SER A 450 1.56 -16.22 -50.02
C SER A 450 2.81 -17.12 -50.05
#